data_4ea71f95abad745fbae60367b2bf8091
#
_entry.id   4ea71f95abad745fbae60367b2bf8091
#
_cell.length_a   1.000
_cell.length_b   1.000
_cell.length_c   1.000
_cell.angle_alpha   90.00
_cell.angle_beta   90.00
_cell.angle_gamma   90.00
#
_symmetry.space_group_name_H-M   'P 1'
#
loop_
_entity.id
_entity.type
_entity.pdbx_description
1 polymer ?
#
loop_
_entity_poly.entity_id
_entity_poly.type
_entity_poly.pdbx_seq_one_letter_code
_entity_poly.pdbx_strand_id
1 'polypeptide(L)'
;MSELKIAGNPLPGMPWEERPEGCKNVMWRCSANPIIPRDLLPTSNSIFNSAVVPFGEGYAGVFRCDDTNRRMALHVGFSKDAVHWDINPEKLQFQCDIPEIGEWVYGYDPRVCFIDDRYYVTWCNGYKGQPTIGVAWTTDFKTFHQVENAFLPFNRNGVLFPRKINGKFAMLSRPSDNGHTPFGDIYYLSLIHISE
;
A
#
# COMPACT_ATOMS: atom_id res chain seq x y z
N MET A 1 -2.36 1.60 36.18
CA MET A 1 -2.32 1.28 34.73
C MET A 1 -2.67 2.56 34.00
N SER A 2 -1.83 3.06 33.13
CA SER A 2 -2.14 4.23 32.30
C SER A 2 -3.25 3.83 31.34
N GLU A 3 -4.33 4.59 31.32
CA GLU A 3 -5.44 4.42 30.41
C GLU A 3 -4.93 4.51 28.96
N LEU A 4 -5.25 3.53 28.12
CA LEU A 4 -4.82 3.52 26.73
C LEU A 4 -5.57 4.64 26.00
N LYS A 5 -4.88 5.70 25.62
CA LYS A 5 -5.47 6.82 24.89
C LYS A 5 -5.50 6.49 23.40
N ILE A 6 -6.69 6.20 22.87
CA ILE A 6 -6.89 6.04 21.42
C ILE A 6 -6.83 7.43 20.80
N ALA A 7 -5.85 7.65 19.92
CA ALA A 7 -5.72 8.87 19.15
C ALA A 7 -6.30 8.63 17.74
N GLY A 8 -7.51 9.09 17.50
CA GLY A 8 -8.19 9.01 16.22
C GLY A 8 -9.64 8.56 16.35
N ASN A 9 -10.35 8.55 15.23
CA ASN A 9 -11.72 8.04 15.18
C ASN A 9 -11.73 6.51 15.24
N PRO A 10 -12.74 5.89 15.87
CA PRO A 10 -12.92 4.45 15.81
C PRO A 10 -13.00 3.98 14.35
N LEU A 11 -12.37 2.86 14.06
CA LEU A 11 -12.47 2.23 12.74
C LEU A 11 -13.83 1.51 12.64
N PRO A 12 -14.59 1.72 11.55
CA PRO A 12 -15.93 1.15 11.44
C PRO A 12 -15.87 -0.38 11.36
N GLY A 13 -16.72 -1.05 12.16
CA GLY A 13 -16.96 -2.49 12.04
C GLY A 13 -15.76 -3.42 12.29
N MET A 14 -14.57 -2.88 12.60
CA MET A 14 -13.40 -3.71 12.86
C MET A 14 -13.55 -4.45 14.19
N PRO A 15 -13.48 -5.80 14.21
CA PRO A 15 -13.54 -6.56 15.43
C PRO A 15 -12.32 -6.29 16.31
N TRP A 16 -12.55 -6.12 17.60
CA TRP A 16 -11.52 -5.98 18.60
C TRP A 16 -11.47 -7.24 19.47
N GLU A 17 -10.28 -7.72 19.75
CA GLU A 17 -10.05 -8.80 20.68
C GLU A 17 -9.19 -8.32 21.84
N GLU A 18 -9.64 -8.59 23.05
CA GLU A 18 -8.86 -8.30 24.25
C GLU A 18 -7.57 -9.12 24.29
N ARG A 19 -6.58 -8.59 24.98
CA ARG A 19 -5.32 -9.30 25.17
C ARG A 19 -5.57 -10.65 25.85
N PRO A 20 -5.10 -11.77 25.24
CA PRO A 20 -5.25 -13.07 25.88
C PRO A 20 -4.61 -13.12 27.26
N GLU A 21 -5.24 -13.83 28.19
CA GLU A 21 -4.72 -14.01 29.54
C GLU A 21 -3.29 -14.60 29.49
N GLY A 22 -2.38 -14.05 30.28
CA GLY A 22 -0.97 -14.46 30.31
C GLY A 22 -0.11 -13.99 29.12
N CYS A 23 -0.69 -13.31 28.12
CA CYS A 23 0.08 -12.78 27.00
C CYS A 23 0.97 -11.62 27.46
N LYS A 24 2.29 -11.78 27.35
CA LYS A 24 3.31 -10.77 27.66
C LYS A 24 3.81 -9.99 26.45
N ASN A 25 3.33 -10.32 25.24
CA ASN A 25 3.74 -9.65 24.02
C ASN A 25 3.21 -8.21 23.97
N VAL A 26 3.99 -7.32 23.37
CA VAL A 26 3.55 -5.91 23.16
C VAL A 26 2.33 -5.86 22.25
N MET A 27 2.24 -6.76 21.28
CA MET A 27 1.12 -6.91 20.35
C MET A 27 0.63 -8.35 20.35
N TRP A 28 -0.65 -8.52 20.10
CA TRP A 28 -1.28 -9.84 19.89
C TRP A 28 -2.06 -9.82 18.57
N ARG A 29 -2.25 -10.98 18.02
CA ARG A 29 -2.94 -11.14 16.74
C ARG A 29 -4.39 -11.51 16.97
N CYS A 30 -5.26 -11.01 16.11
CA CYS A 30 -6.64 -11.48 16.01
C CYS A 30 -6.67 -13.00 15.84
N SER A 31 -7.59 -13.68 16.51
CA SER A 31 -7.73 -15.13 16.47
C SER A 31 -8.11 -15.65 15.08
N ALA A 32 -8.73 -14.81 14.24
CA ALA A 32 -9.08 -15.13 12.86
C ALA A 32 -7.87 -15.16 11.90
N ASN A 33 -6.64 -14.74 12.34
CA ASN A 33 -5.47 -14.77 11.46
C ASN A 33 -5.04 -16.20 11.09
N PRO A 34 -4.61 -16.42 9.84
CA PRO A 34 -4.51 -15.46 8.75
C PRO A 34 -5.88 -15.14 8.12
N ILE A 35 -6.26 -13.85 8.11
CA ILE A 35 -7.53 -13.39 7.52
C ILE A 35 -7.56 -13.45 5.99
N ILE A 36 -6.40 -13.48 5.36
CA ILE A 36 -6.24 -13.65 3.92
C ILE A 36 -5.27 -14.81 3.69
N PRO A 37 -5.77 -15.98 3.25
CA PRO A 37 -4.90 -17.09 2.92
C PRO A 37 -4.07 -16.79 1.67
N ARG A 38 -2.89 -17.39 1.59
CA ARG A 38 -1.91 -17.15 0.50
C ARG A 38 -2.43 -17.50 -0.89
N ASP A 39 -3.38 -18.39 -0.96
CA ASP A 39 -3.98 -18.99 -2.16
C ASP A 39 -5.43 -18.55 -2.38
N LEU A 40 -5.83 -17.42 -1.81
CA LEU A 40 -7.18 -16.87 -1.96
C LEU A 40 -7.56 -16.64 -3.43
N LEU A 41 -6.61 -16.17 -4.25
CA LEU A 41 -6.82 -16.00 -5.68
C LEU A 41 -6.33 -17.25 -6.44
N PRO A 42 -7.01 -17.67 -7.51
CA PRO A 42 -6.67 -18.89 -8.24
C PRO A 42 -5.23 -18.97 -8.74
N THR A 43 -4.63 -17.81 -9.00
CA THR A 43 -3.26 -17.71 -9.52
C THR A 43 -2.24 -17.33 -8.47
N SER A 44 -2.66 -17.01 -7.24
CA SER A 44 -1.73 -16.52 -6.20
C SER A 44 -0.93 -17.66 -5.59
N ASN A 45 0.35 -17.40 -5.40
CA ASN A 45 1.23 -18.17 -4.55
C ASN A 45 1.35 -17.59 -3.16
N SER A 46 1.28 -16.24 -3.07
CA SER A 46 1.34 -15.53 -1.80
C SER A 46 0.68 -14.15 -1.91
N ILE A 47 0.00 -13.76 -0.84
CA ILE A 47 -0.61 -12.43 -0.67
C ILE A 47 -0.06 -11.84 0.63
N PHE A 48 0.63 -10.72 0.55
CA PHE A 48 1.30 -10.10 1.69
C PHE A 48 1.67 -8.63 1.42
N ASN A 49 2.18 -7.92 2.43
CA ASN A 49 2.59 -6.52 2.34
C ASN A 49 1.55 -5.62 1.67
N SER A 50 0.29 -5.82 2.03
CA SER A 50 -0.84 -5.10 1.47
C SER A 50 -1.10 -3.80 2.23
N ALA A 51 -1.82 -2.87 1.60
CA ALA A 51 -2.24 -1.60 2.20
C ALA A 51 -3.76 -1.53 2.27
N VAL A 52 -4.29 -1.13 3.41
CA VAL A 52 -5.73 -1.06 3.68
C VAL A 52 -6.06 0.28 4.32
N VAL A 53 -7.18 0.87 3.92
CA VAL A 53 -7.70 2.12 4.48
C VAL A 53 -9.22 2.04 4.69
N PRO A 54 -9.80 2.83 5.59
CA PRO A 54 -11.24 3.04 5.65
C PRO A 54 -11.75 3.61 4.32
N PHE A 55 -12.87 3.07 3.85
CA PHE A 55 -13.51 3.49 2.61
C PHE A 55 -15.03 3.29 2.69
N GLY A 56 -15.79 4.37 2.55
CA GLY A 56 -17.24 4.34 2.77
C GLY A 56 -17.60 3.84 4.17
N GLU A 57 -18.46 2.84 4.23
CA GLU A 57 -18.88 2.19 5.51
C GLU A 57 -18.00 0.97 5.87
N GLY A 58 -16.90 0.75 5.14
CA GLY A 58 -16.01 -0.38 5.35
C GLY A 58 -14.57 -0.04 5.01
N TYR A 59 -13.94 -0.89 4.22
CA TYR A 59 -12.51 -0.82 3.90
C TYR A 59 -12.26 -1.10 2.43
N ALA A 60 -11.24 -0.45 1.89
CA ALA A 60 -10.65 -0.81 0.60
C ALA A 60 -9.16 -1.05 0.79
N GLY A 61 -8.57 -1.84 -0.10
CA GLY A 61 -7.15 -2.11 -0.05
C GLY A 61 -6.53 -2.39 -1.41
N VAL A 62 -5.22 -2.22 -1.46
CA VAL A 62 -4.38 -2.65 -2.56
C VAL A 62 -3.47 -3.77 -2.05
N PHE A 63 -3.57 -4.92 -2.68
CA PHE A 63 -2.98 -6.18 -2.21
C PHE A 63 -1.84 -6.58 -3.14
N ARG A 64 -0.67 -6.83 -2.59
CA ARG A 64 0.39 -7.48 -3.31
C ARG A 64 0.09 -8.97 -3.43
N CYS A 65 -0.01 -9.46 -4.66
CA CYS A 65 -0.15 -10.88 -4.97
C CYS A 65 1.01 -11.31 -5.86
N ASP A 66 1.82 -12.22 -5.35
CA ASP A 66 2.84 -12.88 -6.18
C ASP A 66 2.20 -14.16 -6.75
N ASP A 67 2.20 -14.30 -8.07
CA ASP A 67 1.59 -15.45 -8.72
C ASP A 67 2.47 -16.71 -8.65
N THR A 68 1.94 -17.84 -9.10
CA THR A 68 2.67 -19.11 -9.15
C THR A 68 3.88 -19.08 -10.07
N ASN A 69 3.95 -18.12 -11.00
CA ASN A 69 5.11 -17.86 -11.87
C ASN A 69 6.08 -16.83 -11.26
N ARG A 70 5.89 -16.47 -9.98
CA ARG A 70 6.67 -15.47 -9.23
C ARG A 70 6.63 -14.06 -9.83
N ARG A 71 5.56 -13.73 -10.55
CA ARG A 71 5.31 -12.37 -11.03
C ARG A 71 4.54 -11.60 -9.97
N MET A 72 5.04 -10.42 -9.64
CA MET A 72 4.42 -9.53 -8.68
C MET A 72 3.35 -8.68 -9.35
N ALA A 73 2.17 -8.61 -8.73
CA ALA A 73 1.07 -7.79 -9.19
C ALA A 73 0.35 -7.15 -8.00
N LEU A 74 -0.43 -6.11 -8.31
CA LEU A 74 -1.32 -5.46 -7.36
C LEU A 74 -2.77 -5.81 -7.71
N HIS A 75 -3.58 -6.01 -6.70
CA HIS A 75 -5.01 -6.29 -6.80
C HIS A 75 -5.79 -5.40 -5.85
N VAL A 76 -7.04 -5.11 -6.17
CA VAL A 76 -7.92 -4.31 -5.30
C VAL A 76 -8.85 -5.24 -4.55
N GLY A 77 -9.16 -4.92 -3.31
CA GLY A 77 -10.16 -5.64 -2.54
C GLY A 77 -10.94 -4.74 -1.60
N PHE A 78 -12.10 -5.23 -1.21
CA PHE A 78 -13.01 -4.53 -0.32
C PHE A 78 -13.41 -5.43 0.85
N SER A 79 -13.72 -4.81 1.97
CA SER A 79 -14.21 -5.49 3.16
C SER A 79 -15.18 -4.60 3.93
N LYS A 80 -16.15 -5.21 4.63
CA LYS A 80 -17.05 -4.51 5.55
C LYS A 80 -16.50 -4.45 6.97
N ASP A 81 -15.60 -5.37 7.33
CA ASP A 81 -15.16 -5.61 8.71
C ASP A 81 -13.64 -5.76 8.86
N ALA A 82 -12.88 -5.55 7.79
CA ALA A 82 -11.43 -5.74 7.74
C ALA A 82 -10.95 -7.19 7.99
N VAL A 83 -11.86 -8.15 8.10
CA VAL A 83 -11.55 -9.59 8.30
C VAL A 83 -11.91 -10.38 7.06
N HIS A 84 -13.10 -10.16 6.51
CA HIS A 84 -13.58 -10.84 5.32
C HIS A 84 -13.35 -9.96 4.09
N TRP A 85 -12.49 -10.42 3.19
CA TRP A 85 -12.04 -9.65 2.04
C TRP A 85 -12.52 -10.26 0.73
N ASP A 86 -13.10 -9.42 -0.11
CA ASP A 86 -13.37 -9.72 -1.52
C ASP A 86 -12.28 -9.04 -2.36
N ILE A 87 -11.32 -9.83 -2.83
CA ILE A 87 -10.18 -9.35 -3.62
C ILE A 87 -10.45 -9.68 -5.09
N ASN A 88 -10.45 -8.65 -5.93
CA ASN A 88 -10.63 -8.82 -7.36
C ASN A 88 -9.50 -9.69 -7.94
N PRO A 89 -9.81 -10.81 -8.63
CA PRO A 89 -8.80 -11.65 -9.26
C PRO A 89 -8.07 -10.95 -10.42
N GLU A 90 -8.65 -9.91 -10.99
CA GLU A 90 -8.01 -9.13 -12.04
C GLU A 90 -6.95 -8.20 -11.45
N LYS A 91 -5.81 -8.13 -12.13
CA LYS A 91 -4.72 -7.23 -11.75
C LYS A 91 -5.15 -5.79 -11.90
N LEU A 92 -4.74 -4.97 -10.95
CA LEU A 92 -4.92 -3.52 -11.01
C LEU A 92 -4.34 -2.97 -12.31
N GLN A 93 -5.16 -2.19 -13.03
CA GLN A 93 -4.75 -1.45 -14.21
C GLN A 93 -4.72 0.04 -13.88
N PHE A 94 -3.63 0.70 -14.25
CA PHE A 94 -3.50 2.15 -14.10
C PHE A 94 -3.84 2.84 -15.43
N GLN A 95 -4.61 3.92 -15.34
CA GLN A 95 -4.73 4.88 -16.43
C GLN A 95 -3.50 5.80 -16.38
N CYS A 96 -2.75 5.86 -17.46
CA CYS A 96 -1.54 6.65 -17.54
C CYS A 96 -1.40 7.28 -18.93
N ASP A 97 -1.29 8.60 -18.96
CA ASP A 97 -1.12 9.36 -20.21
C ASP A 97 0.35 9.50 -20.63
N ILE A 98 1.28 8.98 -19.82
CA ILE A 98 2.71 9.01 -20.06
C ILE A 98 3.17 7.59 -20.45
N PRO A 99 3.36 7.29 -21.76
CA PRO A 99 3.63 5.92 -22.21
C PRO A 99 4.88 5.31 -21.57
N GLU A 100 5.89 6.13 -21.29
CA GLU A 100 7.19 5.68 -20.77
C GLU A 100 7.09 5.10 -19.35
N ILE A 101 6.10 5.52 -18.56
CA ILE A 101 5.90 5.05 -17.19
C ILE A 101 4.68 4.15 -17.06
N GLY A 102 3.75 4.18 -18.02
CA GLY A 102 2.53 3.37 -18.01
C GLY A 102 2.77 1.89 -18.32
N GLU A 103 3.93 1.53 -18.87
CA GLU A 103 4.27 0.14 -19.13
C GLU A 103 4.48 -0.63 -17.82
N TRP A 104 3.61 -1.61 -17.58
CA TRP A 104 3.71 -2.45 -16.40
C TRP A 104 4.82 -3.48 -16.53
N VAL A 105 5.84 -3.38 -15.70
CA VAL A 105 6.92 -4.38 -15.60
C VAL A 105 6.69 -5.27 -14.38
N TYR A 106 6.58 -4.67 -13.20
CA TYR A 106 6.20 -5.31 -11.93
C TYR A 106 5.76 -4.24 -10.93
N GLY A 107 5.03 -4.66 -9.91
CA GLY A 107 4.67 -3.78 -8.79
C GLY A 107 4.48 -4.57 -7.52
N TYR A 108 5.01 -4.05 -6.41
CA TYR A 108 4.90 -4.68 -5.10
C TYR A 108 4.95 -3.66 -3.96
N ASP A 109 4.61 -4.12 -2.76
CA ASP A 109 4.63 -3.35 -1.51
C ASP A 109 3.86 -2.03 -1.62
N PRO A 110 2.56 -2.06 -1.94
CA PRO A 110 1.75 -0.86 -2.01
C PRO A 110 1.61 -0.20 -0.63
N ARG A 111 1.42 1.12 -0.65
CA ARG A 111 0.99 1.93 0.48
C ARG A 111 -0.15 2.81 0.01
N VAL A 112 -1.13 3.01 0.88
CA VAL A 112 -2.29 3.85 0.59
C VAL A 112 -2.47 4.85 1.70
N CYS A 113 -2.75 6.11 1.35
CA CYS A 113 -3.18 7.12 2.32
C CYS A 113 -4.20 8.07 1.68
N PHE A 114 -5.10 8.58 2.52
CA PHE A 114 -6.05 9.61 2.13
C PHE A 114 -5.48 10.99 2.43
N ILE A 115 -5.46 11.87 1.41
CA ILE A 115 -4.97 13.24 1.56
C ILE A 115 -5.95 14.15 0.82
N ASP A 116 -6.47 15.15 1.52
CA ASP A 116 -7.46 16.10 1.04
C ASP A 116 -8.75 15.40 0.60
N ASP A 117 -8.89 15.04 -0.67
CA ASP A 117 -10.10 14.52 -1.28
C ASP A 117 -9.93 13.18 -2.01
N ARG A 118 -8.74 12.59 -1.99
CA ARG A 118 -8.42 11.38 -2.75
C ARG A 118 -7.46 10.45 -2.03
N TYR A 119 -7.45 9.20 -2.46
CA TYR A 119 -6.51 8.18 -1.99
C TYR A 119 -5.29 8.15 -2.91
N TYR A 120 -4.11 8.28 -2.32
CA TYR A 120 -2.84 8.11 -3.03
C TYR A 120 -2.29 6.73 -2.77
N VAL A 121 -1.88 6.08 -3.83
CA VAL A 121 -1.24 4.76 -3.80
C VAL A 121 0.21 4.94 -4.24
N THR A 122 1.14 4.48 -3.42
CA THR A 122 2.55 4.36 -3.80
C THR A 122 2.96 2.91 -3.78
N TRP A 123 3.82 2.50 -4.69
CA TRP A 123 4.33 1.13 -4.74
C TRP A 123 5.75 1.10 -5.29
N CYS A 124 6.46 -0.01 -5.04
CA CYS A 124 7.72 -0.23 -5.74
C CYS A 124 7.40 -0.63 -7.17
N ASN A 125 7.77 0.24 -8.10
CA ASN A 125 7.47 0.14 -9.53
C ASN A 125 8.71 -0.27 -10.32
N GLY A 126 8.53 -1.15 -11.30
CA GLY A 126 9.57 -1.45 -12.27
C GLY A 126 9.54 -0.45 -13.42
N TYR A 127 10.57 0.35 -13.52
CA TYR A 127 10.77 1.27 -14.63
C TYR A 127 12.04 0.91 -15.41
N LYS A 128 11.90 0.51 -16.66
CA LYS A 128 13.03 0.01 -17.49
C LYS A 128 13.86 -1.06 -16.76
N GLY A 129 13.18 -1.97 -16.05
CA GLY A 129 13.83 -3.02 -15.28
C GLY A 129 14.46 -2.59 -13.96
N GLN A 130 14.37 -1.33 -13.59
CA GLN A 130 14.98 -0.77 -12.38
C GLN A 130 13.90 -0.35 -11.36
N PRO A 131 14.16 -0.48 -10.05
CA PRO A 131 13.18 -0.10 -9.05
C PRO A 131 13.05 1.41 -8.90
N THR A 132 11.82 1.90 -8.91
CA THR A 132 11.46 3.27 -8.53
C THR A 132 10.17 3.26 -7.71
N ILE A 133 9.67 4.44 -7.35
CA ILE A 133 8.41 4.58 -6.63
C ILE A 133 7.35 5.08 -7.61
N GLY A 134 6.41 4.21 -7.93
CA GLY A 134 5.20 4.59 -8.65
C GLY A 134 4.23 5.33 -7.74
N VAL A 135 3.47 6.24 -8.32
CA VAL A 135 2.42 7.01 -7.65
C VAL A 135 1.17 7.00 -8.50
N ALA A 136 0.03 6.77 -7.86
CA ALA A 136 -1.28 6.91 -8.47
C ALA A 136 -2.27 7.49 -7.45
N TRP A 137 -3.39 8.00 -7.93
CA TRP A 137 -4.50 8.39 -7.07
C TRP A 137 -5.81 7.77 -7.55
N THR A 138 -6.74 7.65 -6.63
CA THR A 138 -8.10 7.16 -6.87
C THR A 138 -9.08 7.82 -5.90
N THR A 139 -10.35 7.87 -6.28
CA THR A 139 -11.44 8.28 -5.39
C THR A 139 -12.42 7.13 -5.10
N ASP A 140 -12.33 6.04 -5.85
CA ASP A 140 -13.34 4.98 -5.87
C ASP A 140 -12.77 3.55 -5.78
N PHE A 141 -11.46 3.40 -5.79
CA PHE A 141 -10.75 2.11 -5.87
C PHE A 141 -11.15 1.25 -7.09
N LYS A 142 -11.67 1.88 -8.13
CA LYS A 142 -11.99 1.25 -9.43
C LYS A 142 -11.14 1.82 -10.54
N THR A 143 -10.98 3.14 -10.53
CA THR A 143 -10.17 3.87 -11.49
C THR A 143 -8.94 4.44 -10.78
N PHE A 144 -7.76 4.14 -11.30
CA PHE A 144 -6.49 4.60 -10.74
C PHE A 144 -5.73 5.40 -11.78
N HIS A 145 -5.43 6.64 -11.47
CA HIS A 145 -4.70 7.56 -12.32
C HIS A 145 -3.24 7.57 -11.91
N GLN A 146 -2.40 6.96 -12.72
CA GLN A 146 -0.95 6.97 -12.49
C GLN A 146 -0.38 8.31 -12.92
N VAL A 147 0.44 8.87 -12.06
CA VAL A 147 1.20 10.09 -12.33
C VAL A 147 2.68 9.73 -12.49
N GLU A 148 3.54 10.71 -12.71
CA GLU A 148 4.97 10.50 -12.83
C GLU A 148 5.52 9.72 -11.63
N ASN A 149 6.54 8.91 -11.88
CA ASN A 149 7.27 8.26 -10.80
C ASN A 149 7.90 9.32 -9.88
N ALA A 150 7.76 9.11 -8.58
CA ALA A 150 8.24 10.09 -7.60
C ALA A 150 9.75 10.32 -7.66
N PHE A 151 10.50 9.36 -8.17
CA PHE A 151 11.97 9.39 -8.22
C PHE A 151 12.50 8.66 -9.44
N LEU A 152 13.71 9.03 -9.83
CA LEU A 152 14.53 8.21 -10.71
C LEU A 152 14.95 6.90 -10.01
N PRO A 153 15.27 5.84 -10.76
CA PRO A 153 15.94 4.67 -10.19
C PRO A 153 17.30 5.06 -9.55
N PHE A 154 17.75 4.44 -8.50
CA PHE A 154 17.13 3.31 -7.80
C PHE A 154 16.52 3.79 -6.49
N ASN A 155 15.21 3.60 -6.35
CA ASN A 155 14.51 3.97 -5.11
C ASN A 155 13.42 2.95 -4.80
N ARG A 156 13.17 2.69 -3.50
CA ARG A 156 12.19 1.68 -3.08
C ARG A 156 11.41 2.14 -1.86
N ASN A 157 10.27 1.50 -1.65
CA ASN A 157 9.50 1.56 -0.42
C ASN A 157 9.16 2.98 0.02
N GLY A 158 8.66 3.79 -0.92
CA GLY A 158 8.16 5.13 -0.62
C GLY A 158 6.91 5.09 0.26
N VAL A 159 6.89 5.91 1.30
CA VAL A 159 5.75 6.09 2.20
C VAL A 159 5.34 7.54 2.18
N LEU A 160 4.20 7.84 1.59
CA LEU A 160 3.63 9.17 1.58
C LEU A 160 2.99 9.46 2.96
N PHE A 161 3.22 10.65 3.51
CA PHE A 161 2.55 11.05 4.75
C PHE A 161 1.06 11.25 4.49
N PRO A 162 0.17 10.84 5.42
CA PRO A 162 -1.29 10.93 5.23
C PRO A 162 -1.82 12.36 5.44
N ARG A 163 -1.00 13.36 5.21
CA ARG A 163 -1.33 14.78 5.25
C ARG A 163 -0.23 15.60 4.59
N LYS A 164 -0.57 16.78 4.11
CA LYS A 164 0.45 17.78 3.72
C LYS A 164 1.19 18.31 4.95
N ILE A 165 2.47 18.53 4.81
CA ILE A 165 3.33 19.17 5.83
C ILE A 165 3.78 20.51 5.27
N ASN A 166 3.41 21.60 5.96
CA ASN A 166 3.64 22.97 5.47
C ASN A 166 3.10 23.20 4.04
N GLY A 167 1.91 22.66 3.76
CA GLY A 167 1.24 22.79 2.46
C GLY A 167 1.83 21.93 1.34
N LYS A 168 2.81 21.07 1.62
CA LYS A 168 3.50 20.24 0.64
C LYS A 168 3.26 18.75 0.92
N PHE A 169 3.26 17.95 -0.12
CA PHE A 169 3.38 16.50 0.04
C PHE A 169 4.72 16.15 0.66
N ALA A 170 4.73 15.18 1.54
CA ALA A 170 5.94 14.69 2.19
C ALA A 170 6.02 13.18 2.11
N MET A 171 7.21 12.64 1.89
CA MET A 171 7.44 11.22 1.70
C MET A 171 8.71 10.78 2.42
N LEU A 172 8.67 9.57 2.96
CA LEU A 172 9.88 8.82 3.31
C LEU A 172 10.25 7.94 2.12
N SER A 173 11.50 7.95 1.72
CA SER A 173 12.02 7.11 0.66
C SER A 173 13.30 6.40 1.09
N ARG A 174 13.61 5.32 0.42
CA ARG A 174 14.83 4.55 0.68
C ARG A 174 15.54 4.27 -0.65
N PRO A 175 16.52 5.08 -1.03
CA PRO A 175 17.42 4.77 -2.13
C PRO A 175 18.08 3.42 -1.91
N SER A 176 18.16 2.60 -2.94
CA SER A 176 18.81 1.30 -2.89
C SER A 176 19.19 0.87 -4.30
N ASP A 177 20.38 0.33 -4.48
CA ASP A 177 20.80 -0.24 -5.75
C ASP A 177 20.51 -1.75 -5.84
N ASN A 178 20.90 -2.35 -6.94
CA ASN A 178 20.77 -3.79 -7.17
C ASN A 178 22.02 -4.58 -6.74
N GLY A 179 23.08 -3.93 -6.28
CA GLY A 179 24.38 -4.58 -6.08
C GLY A 179 24.97 -4.36 -4.69
N HIS A 180 25.57 -3.22 -4.49
CA HIS A 180 26.44 -3.00 -3.34
C HIS A 180 25.75 -2.42 -2.12
N THR A 181 24.63 -1.70 -2.32
CA THR A 181 23.90 -1.02 -1.24
C THR A 181 22.41 -1.36 -1.28
N PRO A 182 22.03 -2.63 -1.00
CA PRO A 182 20.61 -3.02 -0.98
C PRO A 182 19.81 -2.35 0.14
N PHE A 183 20.49 -1.77 1.14
CA PHE A 183 19.92 -1.11 2.31
C PHE A 183 20.44 0.32 2.39
N GLY A 184 19.73 1.24 1.74
CA GLY A 184 19.97 2.68 1.88
C GLY A 184 19.33 3.25 3.15
N ASP A 185 19.81 4.42 3.58
CA ASP A 185 19.18 5.20 4.64
C ASP A 185 17.77 5.64 4.24
N ILE A 186 16.95 5.98 5.24
CA ILE A 186 15.62 6.54 5.03
C ILE A 186 15.74 8.05 4.94
N TYR A 187 15.27 8.62 3.84
CA TYR A 187 15.27 10.06 3.59
C TYR A 187 13.87 10.64 3.73
N TYR A 188 13.79 11.76 4.40
CA TYR A 188 12.59 12.60 4.38
C TYR A 188 12.67 13.57 3.20
N LEU A 189 11.62 13.62 2.42
CA LEU A 189 11.51 14.45 1.24
C LEU A 189 10.23 15.28 1.31
N SER A 190 10.34 16.54 0.95
CA SER A 190 9.23 17.46 0.80
C SER A 190 9.00 17.73 -0.69
N LEU A 191 7.85 17.30 -1.19
CA LEU A 191 7.48 17.39 -2.60
C LEU A 191 6.54 18.57 -2.81
N ILE A 192 6.85 19.45 -3.75
CA ILE A 192 6.03 20.63 -4.03
C ILE A 192 4.79 20.23 -4.82
N HIS A 193 4.92 19.31 -5.76
CA HIS A 193 3.84 18.80 -6.58
C HIS A 193 3.93 17.27 -6.69
N ILE A 194 2.78 16.62 -6.56
CA ILE A 194 2.48 15.41 -7.30
C ILE A 194 1.69 15.96 -8.48
N SER A 195 2.28 15.98 -9.68
CA SER A 195 1.68 16.60 -10.86
C SER A 195 0.28 16.03 -11.12
N GLU A 196 -0.64 16.92 -11.38
CA GLU A 196 -1.98 16.59 -11.86
C GLU A 196 -1.92 16.05 -13.29
#